data_294a5b908abf718aa10a814224a5c7fb
#
_entry.id   294a5b908abf718aa10a814224a5c7fb
#
_cell.length_a   1.000
_cell.length_b   1.000
_cell.length_c   1.000
_cell.angle_alpha   90.00
_cell.angle_beta   90.00
_cell.angle_gamma   90.00
#
_symmetry.space_group_name_H-M   'P 1'
#
loop_
_entity.id
_entity.type
_entity.pdbx_description
1 polymer ?
#
loop_
_entity_poly.entity_id
_entity_poly.type
_entity_poly.pdbx_seq_one_letter_code
_entity_poly.pdbx_strand_id
1 'polypeptide(L)'
;WTEHALINTVSPNPRFAERCATQVIELIRQNFNHPSIVFWGIGNDCQTQRVAAAKPLLEMLAREVRLEDPDRLSTIATNYGELFGAYGLDSVAHNKYQGWYSATPDEFAPWLDTQRAKSPGQSIGMSEFGAGAGVNTHRAPGVRMDHSEEYQAYYHEVYWRALRDRPWVWCKAIWQMFDAASAGRNEGELPGINDKGLVTRDRLTRKDAFYWYKANWNDEPMVYVTSRRFTPRSVAQTEIKIYSNC
;
A
#
# COMPACT_ATOMS: atom_id res chain seq x y z
N TRP A 1 -3.60 3.21 -11.81
CA TRP A 1 -2.27 2.61 -11.97
C TRP A 1 -2.40 1.13 -12.30
N THR A 2 -1.74 0.69 -13.39
CA THR A 2 -1.52 -0.72 -13.68
C THR A 2 -0.02 -1.01 -13.65
N GLU A 3 0.39 -2.24 -13.29
CA GLU A 3 1.77 -2.55 -12.98
C GLU A 3 2.23 -3.83 -13.67
N HIS A 4 3.45 -3.81 -14.19
CA HIS A 4 4.16 -4.98 -14.67
C HIS A 4 4.44 -5.96 -13.51
N ALA A 5 4.24 -7.25 -13.76
CA ALA A 5 4.34 -8.31 -12.73
C ALA A 5 5.79 -8.64 -12.31
N LEU A 6 6.66 -7.64 -12.25
CA LEU A 6 8.02 -7.74 -11.72
C LEU A 6 8.02 -7.43 -10.23
N ILE A 7 8.24 -8.43 -9.40
CA ILE A 7 8.22 -8.28 -7.93
C ILE A 7 9.44 -8.94 -7.29
N ASN A 8 10.04 -8.25 -6.32
CA ASN A 8 11.15 -8.70 -5.48
C ASN A 8 12.39 -9.13 -6.28
N THR A 9 12.42 -10.35 -6.77
CA THR A 9 13.62 -10.99 -7.32
C THR A 9 13.88 -10.56 -8.76
N VAL A 10 15.07 -10.01 -9.01
CA VAL A 10 15.58 -9.71 -10.34
C VAL A 10 16.65 -10.74 -10.70
N SER A 11 16.49 -11.40 -11.84
CA SER A 11 17.50 -12.32 -12.37
C SER A 11 18.54 -11.58 -13.22
N PRO A 12 19.84 -11.91 -13.09
CA PRO A 12 20.88 -11.37 -13.97
C PRO A 12 20.89 -11.99 -15.37
N ASN A 13 20.02 -12.97 -15.64
CA ASN A 13 19.95 -13.61 -16.95
C ASN A 13 19.43 -12.63 -18.02
N PRO A 14 20.13 -12.41 -19.14
CA PRO A 14 19.68 -11.51 -20.21
C PRO A 14 18.28 -11.81 -20.74
N ARG A 15 17.91 -13.09 -20.87
CA ARG A 15 16.55 -13.48 -21.30
C ARG A 15 15.46 -13.05 -20.32
N PHE A 16 15.81 -12.87 -19.04
CA PHE A 16 14.86 -12.32 -18.06
C PHE A 16 14.53 -10.86 -18.37
N ALA A 17 15.55 -10.06 -18.66
CA ALA A 17 15.38 -8.66 -19.05
C ALA A 17 14.57 -8.52 -20.35
N GLU A 18 14.86 -9.32 -21.37
CA GLU A 18 14.09 -9.36 -22.64
C GLU A 18 12.61 -9.69 -22.39
N ARG A 19 12.31 -10.66 -21.54
CA ARG A 19 10.93 -11.01 -21.18
C ARG A 19 10.23 -9.90 -20.43
N CYS A 20 10.90 -9.24 -19.49
CA CYS A 20 10.34 -8.11 -18.78
C CYS A 20 10.00 -6.95 -19.73
N ALA A 21 10.87 -6.65 -20.69
CA ALA A 21 10.61 -5.65 -21.72
C ALA A 21 9.38 -6.04 -22.58
N THR A 22 9.32 -7.28 -23.05
CA THR A 22 8.17 -7.77 -23.83
C THR A 22 6.88 -7.63 -23.03
N GLN A 23 6.86 -8.04 -21.77
CA GLN A 23 5.67 -7.98 -20.91
C GLN A 23 5.20 -6.55 -20.63
N VAL A 24 6.12 -5.61 -20.41
CA VAL A 24 5.75 -4.20 -20.22
C VAL A 24 5.16 -3.60 -21.49
N ILE A 25 5.73 -3.91 -22.64
CA ILE A 25 5.20 -3.49 -23.94
C ILE A 25 3.80 -4.06 -24.18
N GLU A 26 3.62 -5.36 -23.95
CA GLU A 26 2.31 -6.02 -24.05
C GLU A 26 1.28 -5.40 -23.09
N LEU A 27 1.66 -5.16 -21.84
CA LEU A 27 0.80 -4.52 -20.83
C LEU A 27 0.28 -3.17 -21.34
N ILE A 28 1.16 -2.33 -21.89
CA ILE A 28 0.81 -1.01 -22.40
C ILE A 28 -0.09 -1.15 -23.63
N ARG A 29 0.30 -1.92 -24.63
CA ARG A 29 -0.45 -2.07 -25.89
C ARG A 29 -1.83 -2.65 -25.69
N GLN A 30 -1.98 -3.65 -24.81
CA GLN A 30 -3.28 -4.26 -24.49
C GLN A 30 -4.22 -3.29 -23.78
N ASN A 31 -3.68 -2.37 -22.98
CA ASN A 31 -4.46 -1.49 -22.13
C ASN A 31 -4.43 0.00 -22.56
N PHE A 32 -3.83 0.31 -23.70
CA PHE A 32 -3.62 1.69 -24.16
C PHE A 32 -4.91 2.50 -24.19
N ASN A 33 -6.01 1.89 -24.65
CA ASN A 33 -7.31 2.53 -24.80
C ASN A 33 -8.14 2.59 -23.49
N HIS A 34 -7.57 2.28 -22.33
CA HIS A 34 -8.25 2.44 -21.03
C HIS A 34 -7.95 3.82 -20.43
N PRO A 35 -8.90 4.79 -20.51
CA PRO A 35 -8.66 6.16 -20.06
C PRO A 35 -8.49 6.30 -18.56
N SER A 36 -8.92 5.31 -17.77
CA SER A 36 -8.75 5.28 -16.32
C SER A 36 -7.31 4.94 -15.88
N ILE A 37 -6.46 4.45 -16.79
CA ILE A 37 -5.04 4.23 -16.50
C ILE A 37 -4.30 5.55 -16.66
N VAL A 38 -3.70 6.02 -15.59
CA VAL A 38 -2.94 7.29 -15.55
C VAL A 38 -1.45 7.06 -15.28
N PHE A 39 -1.08 5.89 -14.76
CA PHE A 39 0.30 5.48 -14.49
C PHE A 39 0.59 4.07 -14.97
N TRP A 40 1.77 3.91 -15.57
CA TRP A 40 2.38 2.61 -15.86
C TRP A 40 3.41 2.28 -14.79
N GLY A 41 3.17 1.22 -13.99
CA GLY A 41 4.10 0.71 -13.00
C GLY A 41 5.06 -0.30 -13.62
N ILE A 42 6.37 -0.13 -13.38
CA ILE A 42 7.39 -1.04 -13.95
C ILE A 42 7.78 -2.19 -13.02
N GLY A 43 7.36 -2.17 -11.77
CA GLY A 43 7.62 -3.24 -10.81
C GLY A 43 7.45 -2.83 -9.37
N ASN A 44 7.63 -3.80 -8.48
CA ASN A 44 7.43 -3.68 -7.03
C ASN A 44 8.60 -4.30 -6.27
N ASP A 45 9.21 -3.55 -5.35
CA ASP A 45 10.26 -4.02 -4.42
C ASP A 45 11.43 -4.76 -5.09
N CYS A 46 11.93 -4.27 -6.22
CA CYS A 46 12.86 -4.95 -7.13
C CYS A 46 14.31 -5.06 -6.63
N GLN A 47 14.57 -5.19 -5.34
CA GLN A 47 15.88 -5.47 -4.71
C GLN A 47 17.07 -4.65 -5.24
N THR A 48 16.86 -3.39 -5.55
CA THR A 48 17.82 -2.50 -6.19
C THR A 48 19.13 -2.31 -5.41
N GLN A 49 19.07 -2.47 -4.10
CA GLN A 49 20.25 -2.39 -3.21
C GLN A 49 21.00 -3.72 -3.07
N ARG A 50 20.47 -4.83 -3.59
CA ARG A 50 21.03 -6.17 -3.39
C ARG A 50 21.44 -6.84 -4.69
N VAL A 51 20.83 -6.47 -5.81
CA VAL A 51 21.03 -7.12 -7.11
C VAL A 51 21.52 -6.09 -8.12
N ALA A 52 22.77 -6.18 -8.55
CA ALA A 52 23.39 -5.25 -9.49
C ALA A 52 22.64 -5.13 -10.83
N ALA A 53 21.98 -6.22 -11.27
CA ALA A 53 21.18 -6.23 -12.51
C ALA A 53 19.85 -5.46 -12.38
N ALA A 54 19.38 -5.12 -11.18
CA ALA A 54 18.08 -4.49 -10.99
C ALA A 54 18.02 -3.07 -11.56
N LYS A 55 19.03 -2.24 -11.27
CA LYS A 55 19.06 -0.87 -11.75
C LYS A 55 19.04 -0.75 -13.28
N PRO A 56 19.94 -1.43 -14.04
CA PRO A 56 19.89 -1.40 -15.50
C PRO A 56 18.57 -1.93 -16.09
N LEU A 57 17.98 -2.95 -15.47
CA LEU A 57 16.68 -3.47 -15.89
C LEU A 57 15.59 -2.40 -15.74
N LEU A 58 15.51 -1.75 -14.58
CA LEU A 58 14.48 -0.74 -14.33
C LEU A 58 14.65 0.49 -15.23
N GLU A 59 15.88 0.94 -15.48
CA GLU A 59 16.18 2.00 -16.43
C GLU A 59 15.75 1.63 -17.87
N MET A 60 15.94 0.38 -18.26
CA MET A 60 15.46 -0.15 -19.55
C MET A 60 13.93 -0.14 -19.60
N LEU A 61 13.24 -0.67 -18.58
CA LEU A 61 11.78 -0.73 -18.54
C LEU A 61 11.15 0.68 -18.54
N ALA A 62 11.72 1.63 -17.80
CA ALA A 62 11.27 3.02 -17.82
C ALA A 62 11.37 3.64 -19.21
N ARG A 63 12.45 3.33 -19.96
CA ARG A 63 12.60 3.76 -21.35
C ARG A 63 11.57 3.11 -22.26
N GLU A 64 11.30 1.81 -22.14
CA GLU A 64 10.28 1.12 -22.94
C GLU A 64 8.88 1.71 -22.71
N VAL A 65 8.52 2.01 -21.45
CA VAL A 65 7.27 2.70 -21.13
C VAL A 65 7.16 4.03 -21.89
N ARG A 66 8.21 4.85 -21.87
CA ARG A 66 8.21 6.15 -22.53
C ARG A 66 8.16 6.07 -24.05
N LEU A 67 8.70 4.99 -24.62
CA LEU A 67 8.63 4.74 -26.06
C LEU A 67 7.24 4.28 -26.51
N GLU A 68 6.59 3.44 -25.70
CA GLU A 68 5.26 2.90 -26.03
C GLU A 68 4.11 3.89 -25.71
N ASP A 69 4.27 4.68 -24.65
CA ASP A 69 3.28 5.69 -24.25
C ASP A 69 3.97 6.93 -23.66
N PRO A 70 4.27 7.92 -24.49
CA PRO A 70 4.93 9.15 -24.04
C PRO A 70 4.01 10.09 -23.24
N ASP A 71 2.68 9.87 -23.26
CA ASP A 71 1.70 10.78 -22.67
C ASP A 71 1.37 10.44 -21.22
N ARG A 72 1.41 9.14 -20.85
CA ARG A 72 1.11 8.71 -19.48
C ARG A 72 2.38 8.61 -18.66
N LEU A 73 2.21 8.83 -17.35
CA LEU A 73 3.32 8.83 -16.39
C LEU A 73 3.76 7.42 -16.03
N SER A 74 5.03 7.29 -15.68
CA SER A 74 5.67 6.05 -15.21
C SER A 74 6.01 6.10 -13.72
N THR A 75 5.94 4.95 -13.04
CA THR A 75 6.21 4.83 -11.61
C THR A 75 6.75 3.45 -11.23
N ILE A 76 7.21 3.31 -10.01
CA ILE A 76 7.58 2.04 -9.37
C ILE A 76 7.10 2.05 -7.91
N ALA A 77 6.66 0.89 -7.41
CA ALA A 77 6.45 0.66 -5.99
C ALA A 77 7.74 0.17 -5.34
N THR A 78 8.13 0.74 -4.20
CA THR A 78 9.41 0.39 -3.56
C THR A 78 9.42 0.58 -2.05
N ASN A 79 10.17 -0.30 -1.36
CA ASN A 79 10.54 -0.14 0.06
C ASN A 79 12.02 0.21 0.27
N TYR A 80 12.79 0.40 -0.79
CA TYR A 80 14.25 0.57 -0.75
C TYR A 80 14.70 2.04 -0.66
N GLY A 81 13.77 2.99 -0.62
CA GLY A 81 14.07 4.41 -0.37
C GLY A 81 14.55 5.17 -1.60
N GLU A 82 14.21 4.70 -2.79
CA GLU A 82 14.42 5.44 -4.02
C GLU A 82 13.74 6.80 -3.95
N LEU A 83 14.37 7.78 -4.56
CA LEU A 83 13.87 9.14 -4.64
C LEU A 83 13.26 9.40 -6.03
N PHE A 84 12.56 10.50 -6.14
CA PHE A 84 12.04 11.00 -7.41
C PHE A 84 13.10 11.00 -8.52
N GLY A 85 12.71 10.65 -9.73
CA GLY A 85 13.61 10.56 -10.88
C GLY A 85 14.48 9.31 -10.91
N ALA A 86 14.35 8.40 -9.92
CA ALA A 86 15.05 7.12 -9.97
C ALA A 86 14.70 6.39 -11.28
N TYR A 87 15.71 5.82 -11.90
CA TYR A 87 15.60 5.03 -13.14
C TYR A 87 15.03 5.80 -14.35
N GLY A 88 14.91 7.13 -14.29
CA GLY A 88 14.28 7.94 -15.33
C GLY A 88 12.75 7.92 -15.29
N LEU A 89 12.15 7.49 -14.18
CA LEU A 89 10.70 7.49 -13.96
C LEU A 89 10.16 8.88 -13.62
N ASP A 90 8.88 9.10 -13.91
CA ASP A 90 8.18 10.34 -13.61
C ASP A 90 7.78 10.45 -12.13
N SER A 91 7.65 9.34 -11.43
CA SER A 91 7.34 9.30 -10.01
C SER A 91 7.85 8.02 -9.35
N VAL A 92 7.87 8.04 -8.01
CA VAL A 92 8.13 6.87 -7.16
C VAL A 92 7.03 6.79 -6.11
N ALA A 93 6.57 5.58 -5.83
CA ALA A 93 5.63 5.31 -4.75
C ALA A 93 6.24 4.34 -3.73
N HIS A 94 5.95 4.57 -2.46
CA HIS A 94 6.58 3.85 -1.37
C HIS A 94 5.65 2.83 -0.72
N ASN A 95 6.19 1.62 -0.51
CA ASN A 95 5.62 0.60 0.37
C ASN A 95 6.12 0.89 1.79
N LYS A 96 5.27 1.43 2.66
CA LYS A 96 5.70 1.91 3.97
C LYS A 96 4.79 1.46 5.10
N TYR A 97 5.40 0.82 6.10
CA TYR A 97 4.69 0.10 7.14
C TYR A 97 5.22 0.40 8.57
N GLN A 98 5.49 1.68 8.88
CA GLN A 98 5.78 2.07 10.27
C GLN A 98 4.58 1.72 11.16
N GLY A 99 4.86 1.12 12.30
CA GLY A 99 3.82 0.59 13.18
C GLY A 99 3.35 -0.82 12.83
N TRP A 100 3.79 -1.38 11.70
CA TRP A 100 3.52 -2.79 11.39
C TRP A 100 4.79 -3.62 11.43
N TYR A 101 5.72 -3.46 10.47
CA TYR A 101 6.98 -4.21 10.46
C TYR A 101 8.08 -3.55 11.29
N SER A 102 8.03 -2.24 11.52
CA SER A 102 9.01 -1.47 12.29
C SER A 102 8.37 -0.25 12.92
N ALA A 103 9.05 0.38 13.87
CA ALA A 103 8.68 1.68 14.45
C ALA A 103 7.26 1.73 15.06
N THR A 104 6.70 2.92 15.15
CA THR A 104 5.30 3.17 15.55
C THR A 104 4.54 3.88 14.42
N PRO A 105 3.19 3.83 14.38
CA PRO A 105 2.42 4.54 13.36
C PRO A 105 2.67 6.05 13.36
N ASP A 106 2.93 6.64 14.52
CA ASP A 106 3.16 8.10 14.67
C ASP A 106 4.45 8.57 13.97
N GLU A 107 5.40 7.68 13.72
CA GLU A 107 6.62 7.99 12.98
C GLU A 107 6.40 8.15 11.46
N PHE A 108 5.22 7.81 10.97
CA PHE A 108 4.91 7.91 9.54
C PHE A 108 4.85 9.35 9.05
N ALA A 109 4.21 10.25 9.77
CA ALA A 109 4.11 11.66 9.39
C ALA A 109 5.49 12.36 9.31
N PRO A 110 6.38 12.25 10.32
CA PRO A 110 7.75 12.74 10.23
C PRO A 110 8.56 12.13 9.10
N TRP A 111 8.34 10.85 8.80
CA TRP A 111 8.99 10.20 7.67
C TRP A 111 8.56 10.82 6.33
N LEU A 112 7.26 11.05 6.12
CA LEU A 112 6.75 11.74 4.92
C LEU A 112 7.42 13.11 4.74
N ASP A 113 7.48 13.92 5.80
CA ASP A 113 8.07 15.24 5.78
C ASP A 113 9.57 15.17 5.44
N THR A 114 10.27 14.14 5.95
CA THR A 114 11.66 13.87 5.59
C THR A 114 11.83 13.54 4.11
N GLN A 115 10.94 12.71 3.52
CA GLN A 115 11.00 12.42 2.08
C GLN A 115 10.75 13.69 1.25
N ARG A 116 9.77 14.51 1.66
CA ARG A 116 9.50 15.80 1.00
C ARG A 116 10.71 16.75 1.04
N ALA A 117 11.41 16.81 2.17
CA ALA A 117 12.61 17.62 2.32
C ALA A 117 13.77 17.14 1.44
N LYS A 118 13.90 15.83 1.22
CA LYS A 118 14.93 15.25 0.31
C LYS A 118 14.65 15.52 -1.17
N SER A 119 13.38 15.73 -1.54
CA SER A 119 12.96 15.99 -2.92
C SER A 119 12.02 17.18 -2.98
N PRO A 120 12.51 18.42 -2.75
CA PRO A 120 11.65 19.60 -2.73
C PRO A 120 10.92 19.82 -4.06
N GLY A 121 9.64 20.18 -3.99
CA GLY A 121 8.83 20.43 -5.18
C GLY A 121 8.28 19.20 -5.87
N GLN A 122 8.66 17.99 -5.45
CA GLN A 122 8.25 16.74 -6.10
C GLN A 122 7.19 15.99 -5.30
N SER A 123 6.27 15.35 -6.00
CA SER A 123 5.22 14.52 -5.40
C SER A 123 5.71 13.08 -5.24
N ILE A 124 5.38 12.46 -4.12
CA ILE A 124 5.60 11.03 -3.90
C ILE A 124 4.27 10.28 -3.79
N GLY A 125 4.28 8.99 -4.09
CA GLY A 125 3.14 8.12 -3.86
C GLY A 125 3.33 7.24 -2.63
N MET A 126 2.21 6.79 -2.07
CA MET A 126 2.15 5.68 -1.13
C MET A 126 1.45 4.53 -1.83
N SER A 127 2.23 3.56 -2.31
CA SER A 127 1.73 2.38 -3.04
C SER A 127 1.19 1.32 -2.10
N GLU A 128 1.75 1.24 -0.89
CA GLU A 128 1.26 0.31 0.12
C GLU A 128 1.43 0.87 1.54
N PHE A 129 0.39 0.72 2.33
CA PHE A 129 0.41 0.79 3.80
C PHE A 129 -0.76 -0.01 4.36
N GLY A 130 -0.60 -0.62 5.52
CA GLY A 130 -1.66 -1.42 6.14
C GLY A 130 -1.19 -2.22 7.34
N ALA A 131 -2.14 -2.71 8.11
CA ALA A 131 -1.94 -3.59 9.25
C ALA A 131 -2.88 -4.80 9.14
N GLY A 132 -2.44 -5.96 9.61
CA GLY A 132 -3.25 -7.17 9.63
C GLY A 132 -4.33 -7.11 10.73
N ALA A 133 -5.45 -7.78 10.51
CA ALA A 133 -6.48 -8.00 11.52
C ALA A 133 -7.30 -9.24 11.26
N GLY A 134 -7.45 -10.07 12.27
CA GLY A 134 -8.46 -11.14 12.31
C GLY A 134 -9.77 -10.61 12.89
N VAL A 135 -10.90 -11.05 12.35
CA VAL A 135 -12.23 -10.60 12.82
C VAL A 135 -12.64 -11.18 14.17
N ASN A 136 -11.91 -12.19 14.64
CA ASN A 136 -12.10 -12.78 15.99
C ASN A 136 -10.93 -12.42 16.93
N THR A 137 -9.98 -11.62 16.49
CA THR A 137 -8.84 -11.17 17.31
C THR A 137 -9.11 -9.75 17.80
N HIS A 138 -9.35 -9.62 19.11
CA HIS A 138 -9.71 -8.35 19.74
C HIS A 138 -8.89 -8.09 20.99
N ARG A 139 -8.38 -6.87 21.12
CA ARG A 139 -7.71 -6.35 22.31
C ARG A 139 -7.60 -4.83 22.25
N ALA A 140 -7.27 -4.21 23.39
CA ALA A 140 -6.89 -2.80 23.36
C ALA A 140 -5.70 -2.60 22.42
N PRO A 141 -5.70 -1.57 21.57
CA PRO A 141 -4.58 -1.30 20.67
C PRO A 141 -3.29 -1.13 21.49
N GLY A 142 -2.30 -1.92 21.16
CA GLY A 142 -1.09 -1.94 21.99
C GLY A 142 0.18 -2.00 21.15
N VAL A 143 0.50 -3.16 20.64
CA VAL A 143 1.77 -3.43 19.98
C VAL A 143 1.58 -3.73 18.51
N ARG A 144 2.59 -3.41 17.73
CA ARG A 144 2.63 -3.76 16.30
C ARG A 144 2.48 -5.27 16.09
N MET A 145 1.87 -5.65 14.99
CA MET A 145 1.63 -7.04 14.58
C MET A 145 0.76 -7.83 15.58
N ASP A 146 -0.14 -7.16 16.30
CA ASP A 146 -1.03 -7.85 17.21
C ASP A 146 -2.27 -8.48 16.53
N HIS A 147 -2.47 -8.16 15.25
CA HIS A 147 -3.56 -8.65 14.41
C HIS A 147 -4.97 -8.40 14.96
N SER A 148 -5.13 -7.50 15.95
CA SER A 148 -6.46 -7.12 16.41
C SER A 148 -7.12 -6.13 15.45
N GLU A 149 -8.45 -6.19 15.37
CA GLU A 149 -9.22 -5.26 14.54
C GLU A 149 -9.07 -3.82 15.06
N GLU A 150 -8.94 -3.66 16.38
CA GLU A 150 -8.71 -2.38 17.03
C GLU A 150 -7.35 -1.77 16.66
N TYR A 151 -6.29 -2.58 16.57
CA TYR A 151 -4.98 -2.10 16.13
C TYR A 151 -5.00 -1.70 14.65
N GLN A 152 -5.62 -2.50 13.79
CA GLN A 152 -5.78 -2.14 12.38
C GLN A 152 -6.49 -0.79 12.23
N ALA A 153 -7.60 -0.60 12.94
CA ALA A 153 -8.35 0.65 12.93
C ALA A 153 -7.48 1.84 13.38
N TYR A 154 -6.79 1.71 14.52
CA TYR A 154 -5.85 2.73 15.03
C TYR A 154 -4.75 3.06 14.02
N TYR A 155 -4.12 2.04 13.44
CA TYR A 155 -3.08 2.21 12.41
C TYR A 155 -3.58 3.06 11.23
N HIS A 156 -4.73 2.70 10.68
CA HIS A 156 -5.31 3.41 9.54
C HIS A 156 -5.79 4.82 9.90
N GLU A 157 -6.24 5.05 11.12
CA GLU A 157 -6.57 6.39 11.62
C GLU A 157 -5.35 7.32 11.61
N VAL A 158 -4.23 6.84 12.15
CA VAL A 158 -2.98 7.62 12.19
C VAL A 158 -2.47 7.90 10.77
N TYR A 159 -2.42 6.87 9.92
CA TYR A 159 -1.95 7.01 8.54
C TYR A 159 -2.79 7.96 7.72
N TRP A 160 -4.11 7.84 7.79
CA TRP A 160 -4.98 8.71 7.02
C TRP A 160 -4.90 10.17 7.47
N ARG A 161 -4.85 10.45 8.78
CA ARG A 161 -4.65 11.81 9.27
C ARG A 161 -3.34 12.41 8.72
N ALA A 162 -2.25 11.64 8.74
CA ALA A 162 -0.98 12.07 8.17
C ALA A 162 -1.06 12.35 6.67
N LEU A 163 -1.75 11.50 5.90
CA LEU A 163 -1.88 11.61 4.45
C LEU A 163 -2.86 12.70 4.01
N ARG A 164 -3.96 12.88 4.75
CA ARG A 164 -4.95 13.91 4.47
C ARG A 164 -4.33 15.30 4.50
N ASP A 165 -3.47 15.56 5.48
CA ASP A 165 -2.85 16.84 5.71
C ASP A 165 -1.63 17.10 4.78
N ARG A 166 -1.36 16.17 3.81
CA ARG A 166 -0.24 16.23 2.84
C ARG A 166 -0.72 16.05 1.40
N PRO A 167 -1.30 17.10 0.78
CA PRO A 167 -1.87 17.00 -0.57
C PRO A 167 -0.83 16.70 -1.66
N TRP A 168 0.45 16.90 -1.38
CA TRP A 168 1.55 16.56 -2.27
C TRP A 168 1.84 15.05 -2.35
N VAL A 169 1.18 14.21 -1.54
CA VAL A 169 1.17 12.76 -1.71
C VAL A 169 0.09 12.40 -2.74
N TRP A 170 0.51 12.08 -3.97
CA TRP A 170 -0.40 11.89 -5.10
C TRP A 170 -1.15 10.56 -5.08
N CYS A 171 -0.57 9.51 -4.51
CA CYS A 171 -1.18 8.19 -4.35
C CYS A 171 -1.27 7.82 -2.87
N LYS A 172 -2.39 7.26 -2.46
CA LYS A 172 -2.67 6.84 -1.08
C LYS A 172 -3.34 5.47 -1.11
N ALA A 173 -2.61 4.45 -1.61
CA ALA A 173 -3.12 3.10 -1.80
C ALA A 173 -2.93 2.24 -0.55
N ILE A 174 -4.01 1.64 -0.10
CA ILE A 174 -4.04 0.75 1.06
C ILE A 174 -3.68 -0.67 0.62
N TRP A 175 -2.82 -1.32 1.34
CA TRP A 175 -2.60 -2.74 1.25
C TRP A 175 -3.34 -3.44 2.40
N GLN A 176 -4.57 -3.97 2.17
CA GLN A 176 -5.25 -4.09 0.87
C GLN A 176 -6.79 -4.05 1.05
N MET A 177 -7.55 -4.11 -0.04
CA MET A 177 -9.03 -4.08 0.08
C MET A 177 -9.59 -5.35 0.68
N PHE A 178 -9.13 -6.52 0.23
CA PHE A 178 -9.61 -7.82 0.69
C PHE A 178 -8.47 -8.66 1.27
N ASP A 179 -8.74 -9.44 2.30
CA ASP A 179 -7.83 -10.50 2.72
C ASP A 179 -7.56 -11.44 1.55
N ALA A 180 -6.31 -11.87 1.39
CA ALA A 180 -5.89 -12.66 0.23
C ALA A 180 -5.14 -13.92 0.63
N ALA A 181 -5.22 -14.95 -0.19
CA ALA A 181 -4.39 -16.13 -0.03
C ALA A 181 -2.90 -15.77 -0.17
N SER A 182 -2.08 -16.26 0.75
CA SER A 182 -0.64 -16.05 0.76
C SER A 182 0.04 -17.20 1.50
N ALA A 183 0.48 -18.21 0.76
CA ALA A 183 0.99 -19.47 1.31
C ALA A 183 2.13 -19.32 2.33
N GLY A 184 2.94 -18.27 2.21
CA GLY A 184 4.04 -17.99 3.12
C GLY A 184 3.66 -17.26 4.42
N ARG A 185 2.39 -16.87 4.61
CA ARG A 185 1.96 -16.11 5.78
C ARG A 185 1.28 -17.00 6.80
N ASN A 186 1.75 -16.91 8.05
CA ASN A 186 1.24 -17.67 9.19
C ASN A 186 1.19 -16.82 10.48
N GLU A 187 1.20 -15.51 10.36
CA GLU A 187 1.27 -14.57 11.48
C GLU A 187 -0.09 -14.12 12.01
N GLY A 188 -1.14 -14.28 11.22
CA GLY A 188 -2.49 -13.84 11.56
C GLY A 188 -3.38 -14.95 12.14
N GLU A 189 -4.67 -14.69 12.16
CA GLU A 189 -5.69 -15.62 12.69
C GLU A 189 -5.75 -16.93 11.89
N LEU A 190 -5.56 -16.87 10.58
CA LEU A 190 -5.64 -18.02 9.67
C LEU A 190 -4.32 -18.21 8.93
N PRO A 191 -3.74 -19.44 8.94
CA PRO A 191 -2.55 -19.73 8.16
C PRO A 191 -2.83 -19.60 6.66
N GLY A 192 -1.83 -19.17 5.91
CA GLY A 192 -1.91 -18.99 4.47
C GLY A 192 -2.79 -17.80 4.02
N ILE A 193 -3.08 -16.88 4.92
CA ILE A 193 -3.85 -15.66 4.62
C ILE A 193 -3.03 -14.40 4.94
N ASN A 194 -3.01 -13.46 3.99
CA ASN A 194 -2.64 -12.09 4.27
C ASN A 194 -3.89 -11.35 4.73
N ASP A 195 -3.98 -11.06 6.01
CA ASP A 195 -5.14 -10.49 6.70
C ASP A 195 -5.15 -8.96 6.77
N LYS A 196 -4.35 -8.29 5.91
CA LYS A 196 -4.32 -6.81 5.82
C LYS A 196 -5.52 -6.21 5.08
N GLY A 197 -6.46 -7.03 4.62
CA GLY A 197 -7.69 -6.57 4.02
C GLY A 197 -8.51 -5.68 4.95
N LEU A 198 -9.15 -4.67 4.38
CA LEU A 198 -10.23 -3.94 5.07
C LEU A 198 -11.52 -4.75 5.13
N VAL A 199 -11.60 -5.78 4.29
CA VAL A 199 -12.72 -6.71 4.15
C VAL A 199 -12.16 -8.12 4.14
N THR A 200 -12.87 -9.08 4.73
CA THR A 200 -12.48 -10.49 4.74
C THR A 200 -12.40 -11.08 3.33
N ARG A 201 -11.66 -12.18 3.18
CA ARG A 201 -11.44 -12.86 1.89
C ARG A 201 -12.73 -13.30 1.21
N ASP A 202 -13.72 -13.76 1.98
CA ASP A 202 -15.05 -14.13 1.49
C ASP A 202 -15.92 -12.92 1.12
N ARG A 203 -15.44 -11.70 1.42
CA ARG A 203 -16.11 -10.41 1.18
C ARG A 203 -17.36 -10.16 2.02
N LEU A 204 -17.61 -10.96 3.04
CA LEU A 204 -18.82 -10.86 3.86
C LEU A 204 -18.67 -9.87 5.01
N THR A 205 -17.47 -9.74 5.59
CA THR A 205 -17.24 -8.88 6.76
C THR A 205 -16.36 -7.69 6.42
N ARG A 206 -16.90 -6.50 6.61
CA ARG A 206 -16.14 -5.24 6.61
C ARG A 206 -15.58 -5.01 8.00
N LYS A 207 -14.26 -4.86 8.11
CA LYS A 207 -13.56 -4.58 9.36
C LYS A 207 -13.74 -3.11 9.76
N ASP A 208 -13.42 -2.73 11.00
CA ASP A 208 -13.60 -1.37 11.50
C ASP A 208 -12.87 -0.32 10.65
N ALA A 209 -11.65 -0.62 10.19
CA ALA A 209 -10.87 0.26 9.33
C ALA A 209 -11.56 0.57 7.98
N PHE A 210 -12.41 -0.33 7.45
CA PHE A 210 -13.23 -0.04 6.28
C PHE A 210 -14.16 1.16 6.53
N TYR A 211 -14.80 1.18 7.70
CA TYR A 211 -15.74 2.25 8.05
C TYR A 211 -15.06 3.56 8.37
N TRP A 212 -13.78 3.52 8.83
CA TRP A 212 -12.96 4.71 8.91
C TRP A 212 -12.80 5.40 7.55
N TYR A 213 -12.43 4.63 6.51
CA TYR A 213 -12.33 5.17 5.16
C TYR A 213 -13.67 5.55 4.57
N LYS A 214 -14.73 4.79 4.84
CA LYS A 214 -16.07 5.18 4.41
C LYS A 214 -16.48 6.53 4.99
N ALA A 215 -16.19 6.79 6.25
CA ALA A 215 -16.47 8.08 6.89
C ALA A 215 -15.62 9.25 6.34
N ASN A 216 -14.45 8.97 5.76
CA ASN A 216 -13.54 10.01 5.25
C ASN A 216 -13.60 10.21 3.73
N TRP A 217 -14.07 9.23 2.97
CA TRP A 217 -14.00 9.21 1.50
C TRP A 217 -15.36 9.17 0.80
N ASN A 218 -16.43 8.96 1.53
CA ASN A 218 -17.79 8.89 0.96
C ASN A 218 -18.62 10.05 1.48
N ASP A 219 -19.36 10.69 0.60
CA ASP A 219 -20.27 11.80 0.92
C ASP A 219 -21.62 11.34 1.47
N GLU A 220 -21.95 10.05 1.33
CA GLU A 220 -23.18 9.50 1.92
C GLU A 220 -23.12 9.52 3.45
N PRO A 221 -24.12 10.12 4.13
CA PRO A 221 -24.17 10.18 5.58
C PRO A 221 -24.06 8.79 6.23
N MET A 222 -23.17 8.67 7.21
CA MET A 222 -22.98 7.41 7.93
C MET A 222 -22.62 7.63 9.39
N VAL A 223 -23.05 6.68 10.23
CA VAL A 223 -22.63 6.53 11.63
C VAL A 223 -22.27 5.05 11.84
N TYR A 224 -21.12 4.76 12.44
CA TYR A 224 -20.68 3.42 12.73
C TYR A 224 -19.99 3.33 14.08
N VAL A 225 -20.47 2.43 14.96
CA VAL A 225 -19.84 2.12 16.24
C VAL A 225 -18.77 1.06 16.02
N THR A 226 -17.54 1.34 16.40
CA THR A 226 -16.41 0.40 16.25
C THR A 226 -16.42 -0.70 17.31
N SER A 227 -15.55 -1.69 17.15
CA SER A 227 -15.32 -2.80 18.10
C SER A 227 -16.59 -3.58 18.46
N ARG A 228 -17.56 -3.67 17.56
CA ARG A 228 -18.82 -4.39 17.79
C ARG A 228 -18.64 -5.90 17.93
N ARG A 229 -17.57 -6.45 17.36
CA ARG A 229 -17.21 -7.87 17.47
C ARG A 229 -16.41 -8.21 18.72
N PHE A 230 -15.87 -7.21 19.42
CA PHE A 230 -15.11 -7.40 20.64
C PHE A 230 -16.02 -7.89 21.78
N THR A 231 -16.21 -9.20 21.87
CA THR A 231 -17.05 -9.84 22.87
C THR A 231 -16.48 -11.23 23.25
N PRO A 232 -16.48 -11.64 24.53
CA PRO A 232 -16.87 -10.84 25.69
C PRO A 232 -15.87 -9.76 26.05
N ARG A 233 -16.30 -8.72 26.74
CA ARG A 233 -15.43 -7.70 27.33
C ARG A 233 -15.31 -7.94 28.83
N SER A 234 -14.07 -7.96 29.32
CA SER A 234 -13.76 -8.24 30.73
C SER A 234 -13.56 -6.98 31.57
N VAL A 235 -13.70 -5.79 30.98
CA VAL A 235 -13.47 -4.51 31.66
C VAL A 235 -14.78 -3.84 32.04
N ALA A 236 -14.81 -3.21 33.23
CA ALA A 236 -16.02 -2.52 33.72
C ALA A 236 -16.37 -1.24 32.92
N GLN A 237 -15.36 -0.61 32.34
CA GLN A 237 -15.53 0.56 31.50
C GLN A 237 -14.92 0.28 30.13
N THR A 238 -15.64 0.64 29.08
CA THR A 238 -15.22 0.45 27.71
C THR A 238 -15.33 1.76 26.95
N GLU A 239 -14.29 2.11 26.20
CA GLU A 239 -14.36 3.22 25.26
C GLU A 239 -15.29 2.84 24.11
N ILE A 240 -16.17 3.76 23.75
CA ILE A 240 -17.02 3.64 22.55
C ILE A 240 -16.51 4.65 21.54
N LYS A 241 -15.91 4.14 20.47
CA LYS A 241 -15.46 4.96 19.35
C LYS A 241 -16.49 4.91 18.23
N ILE A 242 -16.79 6.06 17.64
CA ILE A 242 -17.75 6.22 16.56
C ILE A 242 -17.08 6.86 15.37
N TYR A 243 -17.28 6.30 14.18
CA TYR A 243 -16.94 6.93 12.90
C TYR A 243 -18.20 7.54 12.30
N SER A 244 -18.12 8.79 11.88
CA SER A 244 -19.23 9.51 11.27
C SER A 244 -18.72 10.57 10.33
N ASN A 245 -19.49 10.89 9.30
CA ASN A 245 -19.32 12.03 8.41
C ASN A 245 -20.56 12.97 8.42
N CYS A 246 -21.42 12.83 9.45
CA CYS A 246 -22.57 13.70 9.68
C CYS A 246 -22.19 14.87 10.57
#